data_50e4eaf9292cacd4d2596fe2404f688f
#
_entry.id   50e4eaf9292cacd4d2596fe2404f688f
#
_cell.length_a   1.000
_cell.length_b   1.000
_cell.length_c   1.000
_cell.angle_alpha   90.00
_cell.angle_beta   90.00
_cell.angle_gamma   90.00
#
_symmetry.space_group_name_H-M   'P 1'
#
loop_
_entity.id
_entity.type
_entity.pdbx_description
1 polymer ?
#
loop_
_entity_poly.entity_id
_entity_poly.type
_entity_poly.pdbx_seq_one_letter_code
_entity_poly.pdbx_strand_id
1 'polypeptide(L)'
;MIAALSAALLVAACGKKNDASESSLGDAISADMKTSRGLLCLNRSGRGPYTFPSVYSNQDLNEYAAGALREQLAALEKAGLIARAATTPANASAKQNGVAYSLTGEGQKYAVETNRPAGDPNATNDPHTWKICYAHVKLDKVASWTEPEPTAHRSDVTYTYKLENVAPWADDRDVKRAFSEVTASDREAGETKLHITLEQREDGWVRVD
;
A
#
# COMPACT_ATOMS: atom_id res chain seq x y z
N MET A 1 13.67 -55.35 -39.90
CA MET A 1 13.11 -54.03 -39.55
C MET A 1 12.90 -53.99 -38.05
N ILE A 2 13.80 -53.32 -37.35
CA ILE A 2 13.76 -53.19 -35.87
C ILE A 2 13.39 -51.77 -35.60
N ALA A 3 12.18 -51.56 -35.06
CA ALA A 3 11.70 -50.23 -34.64
C ALA A 3 12.21 -49.96 -33.22
N ALA A 4 13.08 -48.97 -33.06
CA ALA A 4 13.53 -48.48 -31.78
C ALA A 4 12.51 -47.48 -31.18
N LEU A 5 11.85 -47.86 -30.12
CA LEU A 5 10.96 -46.97 -29.34
C LEU A 5 11.85 -46.13 -28.42
N SER A 6 12.00 -44.85 -28.73
CA SER A 6 12.63 -43.88 -27.82
C SER A 6 11.61 -43.42 -26.80
N ALA A 7 11.73 -43.91 -25.56
CA ALA A 7 10.98 -43.42 -24.44
C ALA A 7 11.57 -42.09 -23.96
N ALA A 8 10.88 -40.98 -24.19
CA ALA A 8 11.21 -39.69 -23.60
C ALA A 8 10.82 -39.69 -22.12
N LEU A 9 11.78 -39.74 -21.21
CA LEU A 9 11.59 -39.51 -19.78
C LEU A 9 11.29 -38.03 -19.57
N LEU A 10 10.02 -37.71 -19.38
CA LEU A 10 9.60 -36.43 -18.79
C LEU A 10 9.98 -36.45 -17.32
N VAL A 11 11.12 -35.87 -16.98
CA VAL A 11 11.48 -35.56 -15.60
C VAL A 11 10.54 -34.43 -15.16
N ALA A 12 9.45 -34.78 -14.50
CA ALA A 12 8.64 -33.83 -13.76
C ALA A 12 9.52 -33.29 -12.61
N ALA A 13 10.05 -32.08 -12.79
CA ALA A 13 10.67 -31.34 -11.72
C ALA A 13 9.60 -30.91 -10.73
N CYS A 14 9.18 -31.81 -9.84
CA CYS A 14 8.51 -31.45 -8.60
C CYS A 14 9.55 -30.82 -7.69
N GLY A 15 9.85 -29.54 -7.89
CA GLY A 15 10.56 -28.73 -6.90
C GLY A 15 9.72 -28.78 -5.63
N LYS A 16 10.30 -29.29 -4.52
CA LYS A 16 9.62 -29.27 -3.25
C LYS A 16 9.36 -27.81 -2.89
N LYS A 17 8.18 -27.49 -2.45
CA LYS A 17 7.78 -26.12 -2.00
C LYS A 17 8.77 -25.50 -1.00
N ASN A 18 9.60 -26.31 -0.40
CA ASN A 18 10.54 -25.95 0.64
C ASN A 18 11.96 -25.69 0.12
N ASP A 19 12.29 -26.01 -1.14
CA ASP A 19 13.62 -25.69 -1.65
C ASP A 19 13.71 -24.19 -1.93
N ALA A 20 14.83 -23.55 -1.54
CA ALA A 20 15.10 -22.17 -1.89
C ALA A 20 15.31 -22.05 -3.40
N SER A 21 14.33 -21.52 -4.09
CA SER A 21 14.35 -21.32 -5.54
C SER A 21 13.67 -20.02 -5.91
N GLU A 22 13.98 -19.50 -7.09
CA GLU A 22 13.30 -18.30 -7.61
C GLU A 22 11.78 -18.44 -7.53
N SER A 23 11.24 -19.61 -7.88
CA SER A 23 9.80 -19.87 -7.87
C SER A 23 9.22 -19.88 -6.44
N SER A 24 9.79 -20.68 -5.53
CA SER A 24 9.24 -20.83 -4.18
C SER A 24 9.35 -19.54 -3.35
N LEU A 25 10.46 -18.81 -3.48
CA LEU A 25 10.66 -17.50 -2.84
C LEU A 25 9.78 -16.44 -3.48
N GLY A 26 9.65 -16.46 -4.81
CA GLY A 26 8.77 -15.56 -5.55
C GLY A 26 7.29 -15.75 -5.20
N ASP A 27 6.85 -17.00 -5.02
CA ASP A 27 5.48 -17.31 -4.58
C ASP A 27 5.21 -16.73 -3.17
N ALA A 28 6.17 -16.85 -2.25
CA ALA A 28 6.07 -16.30 -0.90
C ALA A 28 5.99 -14.76 -0.91
N ILE A 29 6.86 -14.10 -1.68
CA ILE A 29 6.82 -12.64 -1.85
C ILE A 29 5.50 -12.21 -2.47
N SER A 30 5.04 -12.91 -3.51
CA SER A 30 3.76 -12.62 -4.17
C SER A 30 2.56 -12.81 -3.24
N ALA A 31 2.61 -13.78 -2.35
CA ALA A 31 1.59 -13.99 -1.33
C ALA A 31 1.57 -12.84 -0.30
N ASP A 32 2.73 -12.38 0.16
CA ASP A 32 2.85 -11.24 1.07
C ASP A 32 2.32 -9.95 0.41
N MET A 33 2.65 -9.71 -0.86
CA MET A 33 2.19 -8.54 -1.63
C MET A 33 0.67 -8.53 -1.89
N LYS A 34 -0.01 -9.67 -1.85
CA LYS A 34 -1.48 -9.74 -1.94
C LYS A 34 -2.19 -9.28 -0.67
N THR A 35 -1.47 -9.13 0.43
CA THR A 35 -2.00 -8.58 1.68
C THR A 35 -2.05 -7.05 1.62
N SER A 36 -2.47 -6.41 2.72
CA SER A 36 -2.41 -4.94 2.87
C SER A 36 -0.99 -4.36 2.72
N ARG A 37 0.05 -5.17 2.83
CA ARG A 37 1.45 -4.75 2.62
C ARG A 37 1.76 -4.40 1.16
N GLY A 38 1.02 -4.98 0.22
CA GLY A 38 1.15 -4.63 -1.20
C GLY A 38 0.36 -3.40 -1.63
N LEU A 39 -0.41 -2.78 -0.73
CA LEU A 39 -1.14 -1.55 -1.03
C LEU A 39 -0.25 -0.32 -0.88
N LEU A 40 -0.15 0.48 -1.94
CA LEU A 40 0.47 1.80 -1.90
C LEU A 40 -0.60 2.86 -1.66
N CYS A 41 -0.49 3.53 -0.53
CA CYS A 41 -1.48 4.50 -0.10
C CYS A 41 -0.81 5.84 0.21
N LEU A 42 -1.57 6.91 0.06
CA LEU A 42 -1.10 8.27 0.33
C LEU A 42 -0.82 8.49 1.81
N ASN A 43 0.27 9.17 2.10
CA ASN A 43 0.63 9.59 3.44
C ASN A 43 0.13 11.00 3.70
N ARG A 44 -0.70 11.16 4.71
CA ARG A 44 -1.06 12.48 5.19
C ARG A 44 0.17 13.16 5.80
N SER A 45 0.46 14.37 5.34
CA SER A 45 1.59 15.15 5.85
C SER A 45 1.53 15.28 7.37
N GLY A 46 2.51 14.72 8.05
CA GLY A 46 2.79 14.91 9.46
C GLY A 46 2.00 14.07 10.46
N ARG A 47 0.90 13.39 10.12
CA ARG A 47 0.08 12.71 11.15
C ARG A 47 -0.84 11.61 10.61
N GLY A 48 -0.35 10.40 10.43
CA GLY A 48 -1.19 9.21 10.30
C GLY A 48 -2.22 9.21 9.15
N PRO A 49 -3.22 8.35 9.20
CA PRO A 49 -4.26 8.25 8.16
C PRO A 49 -5.19 9.46 8.15
N TYR A 50 -5.93 9.63 7.04
CA TYR A 50 -6.99 10.63 6.96
C TYR A 50 -8.17 10.23 7.82
N THR A 51 -8.84 11.24 8.36
CA THR A 51 -10.10 11.09 9.07
C THR A 51 -11.21 11.68 8.22
N PHE A 52 -12.25 10.91 7.92
CA PHE A 52 -13.42 11.39 7.20
C PHE A 52 -14.72 10.93 7.90
N PRO A 53 -15.71 11.82 8.04
CA PRO A 53 -15.67 13.26 7.76
C PRO A 53 -14.72 14.00 8.71
N SER A 54 -14.03 15.01 8.21
CA SER A 54 -13.16 15.86 9.03
C SER A 54 -13.56 17.33 8.91
N VAL A 55 -13.38 18.07 9.98
CA VAL A 55 -13.61 19.51 10.00
C VAL A 55 -12.29 20.19 10.39
N TYR A 56 -11.82 21.08 9.55
CA TYR A 56 -10.65 21.92 9.82
C TYR A 56 -11.13 23.37 10.04
N SER A 57 -10.71 23.99 11.12
CA SER A 57 -10.91 25.42 11.29
C SER A 57 -10.05 26.22 10.28
N ASN A 58 -10.46 27.44 9.97
CA ASN A 58 -9.64 28.32 9.13
C ASN A 58 -8.28 28.58 9.79
N GLN A 59 -8.20 28.56 11.10
CA GLN A 59 -6.94 28.70 11.83
C GLN A 59 -6.05 27.48 11.58
N ASP A 60 -6.56 26.24 11.70
CA ASP A 60 -5.80 25.02 11.46
C ASP A 60 -5.21 24.98 10.05
N LEU A 61 -5.97 25.44 9.05
CA LEU A 61 -5.52 25.46 7.67
C LEU A 61 -4.59 26.64 7.34
N ASN A 62 -4.58 27.71 8.14
CA ASN A 62 -3.75 28.89 7.92
C ASN A 62 -2.42 28.86 8.68
N GLU A 63 -2.22 27.92 9.58
CA GLU A 63 -0.94 27.72 10.23
C GLU A 63 0.16 27.38 9.22
N TYR A 64 1.37 27.90 9.46
CA TYR A 64 2.51 27.67 8.57
C TYR A 64 2.79 26.17 8.33
N ALA A 65 2.63 25.37 9.38
CA ALA A 65 2.80 23.92 9.32
C ALA A 65 1.71 23.19 8.52
N ALA A 66 0.59 23.84 8.21
CA ALA A 66 -0.53 23.24 7.48
C ALA A 66 -0.41 23.36 5.95
N GLY A 67 0.66 23.99 5.42
CA GLY A 67 0.84 24.20 3.99
C GLY A 67 0.73 22.90 3.18
N ALA A 68 1.47 21.87 3.57
CA ALA A 68 1.43 20.59 2.90
C ALA A 68 0.06 19.90 3.01
N LEU A 69 -0.64 20.00 4.15
CA LEU A 69 -1.98 19.46 4.30
C LEU A 69 -2.98 20.14 3.37
N ARG A 70 -2.91 21.47 3.23
CA ARG A 70 -3.76 22.22 2.28
C ARG A 70 -3.56 21.79 0.84
N GLU A 71 -2.30 21.63 0.43
CA GLU A 71 -1.97 21.16 -0.91
C GLU A 71 -2.49 19.74 -1.14
N GLN A 72 -2.35 18.87 -0.17
CA GLN A 72 -2.88 17.50 -0.22
C GLN A 72 -4.40 17.48 -0.33
N LEU A 73 -5.12 18.24 0.51
CA LEU A 73 -6.58 18.31 0.46
C LEU A 73 -7.06 18.92 -0.87
N ALA A 74 -6.40 19.96 -1.37
CA ALA A 74 -6.74 20.56 -2.65
C ALA A 74 -6.51 19.60 -3.83
N ALA A 75 -5.43 18.82 -3.81
CA ALA A 75 -5.16 17.81 -4.83
C ALA A 75 -6.19 16.69 -4.81
N LEU A 76 -6.57 16.19 -3.63
CA LEU A 76 -7.61 15.16 -3.48
C LEU A 76 -9.00 15.66 -3.90
N GLU A 77 -9.34 16.92 -3.58
CA GLU A 77 -10.58 17.54 -4.02
C GLU A 77 -10.63 17.68 -5.54
N LYS A 78 -9.56 18.18 -6.15
CA LYS A 78 -9.44 18.32 -7.60
C LYS A 78 -9.50 16.97 -8.32
N ALA A 79 -8.91 15.93 -7.72
CA ALA A 79 -9.00 14.55 -8.21
C ALA A 79 -10.40 13.93 -8.01
N GLY A 80 -11.34 14.64 -7.36
CA GLY A 80 -12.69 14.18 -7.12
C GLY A 80 -12.83 13.12 -6.03
N LEU A 81 -11.80 12.91 -5.21
CA LEU A 81 -11.79 11.87 -4.17
C LEU A 81 -12.45 12.33 -2.88
N ILE A 82 -12.36 13.61 -2.60
CA ILE A 82 -13.02 14.25 -1.47
C ILE A 82 -13.83 15.45 -1.94
N ALA A 83 -14.84 15.80 -1.17
CA ALA A 83 -15.63 17.00 -1.38
C ALA A 83 -15.58 17.86 -0.13
N ARG A 84 -15.51 19.18 -0.33
CA ARG A 84 -15.60 20.13 0.77
C ARG A 84 -16.97 20.77 0.85
N ALA A 85 -17.39 21.09 2.06
CA ALA A 85 -18.54 21.90 2.35
C ALA A 85 -18.19 22.96 3.39
N ALA A 86 -18.73 24.17 3.23
CA ALA A 86 -18.62 25.17 4.28
C ALA A 86 -19.38 24.67 5.52
N THR A 87 -18.74 24.67 6.67
CA THR A 87 -19.43 24.40 7.93
C THR A 87 -20.03 25.70 8.45
N THR A 88 -21.37 25.78 8.45
CA THR A 88 -22.06 26.77 9.26
C THR A 88 -22.31 26.10 10.60
N PRO A 89 -21.73 26.58 11.70
CA PRO A 89 -21.88 25.90 12.98
C PRO A 89 -23.32 26.07 13.47
N ALA A 90 -24.14 25.04 13.30
CA ALA A 90 -25.41 24.99 14.01
C ALA A 90 -25.26 24.72 15.52
N ASN A 91 -24.10 24.18 15.94
CA ASN A 91 -23.79 23.77 17.31
C ASN A 91 -22.34 23.98 17.77
N ALA A 92 -21.52 24.72 17.05
CA ALA A 92 -20.18 25.02 17.50
C ALA A 92 -20.15 26.38 18.17
N SER A 93 -19.52 26.45 19.35
CA SER A 93 -19.16 27.71 19.99
C SER A 93 -18.62 28.68 18.94
N ALA A 94 -19.15 29.90 18.89
CA ALA A 94 -19.09 30.90 17.80
C ALA A 94 -17.70 31.33 17.26
N LYS A 95 -16.68 30.48 17.31
CA LYS A 95 -15.30 30.79 16.92
C LYS A 95 -14.72 29.96 15.76
N GLN A 96 -15.47 29.02 15.17
CA GLN A 96 -14.87 28.11 14.19
C GLN A 96 -15.63 28.05 12.87
N ASN A 97 -15.53 29.12 12.07
CA ASN A 97 -15.74 28.98 10.65
C ASN A 97 -14.69 28.00 10.13
N GLY A 98 -15.13 26.92 9.48
CA GLY A 98 -14.25 25.86 9.02
C GLY A 98 -14.72 25.25 7.72
N VAL A 99 -13.97 24.29 7.26
CA VAL A 99 -14.26 23.49 6.06
C VAL A 99 -14.38 22.03 6.48
N ALA A 100 -15.50 21.41 6.14
CA ALA A 100 -15.67 19.97 6.27
C ALA A 100 -15.23 19.28 4.99
N TYR A 101 -14.51 18.16 5.14
CA TYR A 101 -14.16 17.27 4.05
C TYR A 101 -14.77 15.90 4.28
N SER A 102 -15.29 15.31 3.21
CA SER A 102 -15.84 13.96 3.20
C SER A 102 -15.38 13.21 1.95
N LEU A 103 -15.30 11.88 2.03
CA LEU A 103 -15.08 11.05 0.84
C LEU A 103 -16.26 11.20 -0.12
N THR A 104 -15.96 11.33 -1.41
CA THR A 104 -16.95 11.19 -2.48
C THR A 104 -17.23 9.71 -2.75
N GLY A 105 -18.25 9.42 -3.56
CA GLY A 105 -18.45 8.05 -4.07
C GLY A 105 -17.25 7.52 -4.88
N GLU A 106 -16.52 8.41 -5.58
CA GLU A 106 -15.27 8.03 -6.26
C GLU A 106 -14.17 7.76 -5.24
N GLY A 107 -13.98 8.63 -4.25
CA GLY A 107 -12.96 8.45 -3.21
C GLY A 107 -13.15 7.17 -2.40
N GLN A 108 -14.38 6.75 -2.16
CA GLN A 108 -14.69 5.50 -1.46
C GLN A 108 -14.13 4.25 -2.16
N LYS A 109 -13.99 4.26 -3.48
CA LYS A 109 -13.42 3.14 -4.24
C LYS A 109 -11.95 2.88 -3.93
N TYR A 110 -11.24 3.91 -3.49
CA TYR A 110 -9.80 3.88 -3.20
C TYR A 110 -9.51 3.98 -1.71
N ALA A 111 -10.54 4.14 -0.89
CA ALA A 111 -10.39 4.30 0.55
C ALA A 111 -10.40 2.94 1.25
N VAL A 112 -9.39 2.70 2.07
CA VAL A 112 -9.30 1.53 2.94
C VAL A 112 -9.41 2.00 4.36
N GLU A 113 -10.43 1.51 5.07
CA GLU A 113 -10.60 1.82 6.49
C GLU A 113 -9.46 1.18 7.28
N THR A 114 -8.80 1.97 8.11
CA THR A 114 -7.78 1.44 8.99
C THR A 114 -8.46 0.86 10.22
N ASN A 115 -8.29 -0.45 10.40
CA ASN A 115 -8.88 -1.17 11.51
C ASN A 115 -8.52 -0.52 12.84
N ARG A 116 -9.55 -0.17 13.56
CA ARG A 116 -9.50 0.11 14.96
C ARG A 116 -9.30 -1.21 15.71
N PRO A 117 -8.50 -1.24 16.81
CA PRO A 117 -8.44 -2.43 17.64
C PRO A 117 -9.86 -2.84 18.07
N ALA A 118 -10.23 -4.07 17.79
CA ALA A 118 -11.49 -4.61 18.26
C ALA A 118 -11.48 -4.57 19.80
N GLY A 119 -12.48 -3.88 20.39
CA GLY A 119 -12.64 -3.80 21.84
C GLY A 119 -12.33 -2.46 22.49
N ASP A 120 -12.03 -1.39 21.73
CA ASP A 120 -11.97 -0.04 22.29
C ASP A 120 -13.39 0.45 22.65
N PRO A 121 -13.75 0.57 23.94
CA PRO A 121 -15.10 1.01 24.36
C PRO A 121 -15.41 2.46 23.97
N ASN A 122 -14.39 3.26 23.63
CA ASN A 122 -14.58 4.64 23.16
C ASN A 122 -14.73 4.73 21.66
N ALA A 123 -14.72 3.60 20.98
CA ALA A 123 -14.75 3.49 19.51
C ALA A 123 -16.01 4.08 18.85
N THR A 124 -17.09 4.30 19.58
CA THR A 124 -18.39 4.72 19.03
C THR A 124 -18.45 6.19 18.59
N ASN A 125 -17.51 7.04 19.04
CA ASN A 125 -17.52 8.48 18.76
C ASN A 125 -16.29 9.00 18.00
N ASP A 126 -15.30 8.14 17.70
CA ASP A 126 -14.14 8.58 16.94
C ASP A 126 -14.42 8.56 15.43
N PRO A 127 -13.98 9.57 14.71
CA PRO A 127 -14.10 9.59 13.26
C PRO A 127 -13.34 8.42 12.64
N HIS A 128 -13.94 7.79 11.61
CA HIS A 128 -13.31 6.73 10.86
C HIS A 128 -12.02 7.22 10.21
N THR A 129 -10.96 6.43 10.35
CA THR A 129 -9.67 6.72 9.72
C THR A 129 -9.50 5.92 8.44
N TRP A 130 -8.95 6.57 7.42
CA TRP A 130 -8.87 6.04 6.07
C TRP A 130 -7.47 6.20 5.49
N LYS A 131 -7.04 5.21 4.72
CA LYS A 131 -5.93 5.34 3.78
C LYS A 131 -6.53 5.42 2.38
N ILE A 132 -6.09 6.39 1.59
CA ILE A 132 -6.44 6.49 0.16
C ILE A 132 -5.31 5.82 -0.61
N CYS A 133 -5.62 4.69 -1.25
CA CYS A 133 -4.62 3.86 -1.88
C CYS A 133 -4.67 4.01 -3.40
N TYR A 134 -3.51 4.13 -4.04
CA TYR A 134 -3.40 4.49 -5.45
C TYR A 134 -2.87 3.36 -6.34
N ALA A 135 -2.26 2.33 -5.77
CA ALA A 135 -1.73 1.21 -6.53
C ALA A 135 -1.54 -0.04 -5.67
N HIS A 136 -1.32 -1.16 -6.32
CA HIS A 136 -0.77 -2.38 -5.74
C HIS A 136 0.65 -2.60 -6.24
N VAL A 137 1.52 -3.14 -5.39
CA VAL A 137 2.78 -3.71 -5.84
C VAL A 137 2.58 -5.18 -6.23
N LYS A 138 3.29 -5.59 -7.27
CA LYS A 138 3.40 -6.97 -7.70
C LYS A 138 4.87 -7.31 -7.86
N LEU A 139 5.24 -8.51 -7.51
CA LEU A 139 6.60 -8.99 -7.77
C LEU A 139 6.92 -8.85 -9.27
N ASP A 140 8.04 -8.20 -9.58
CA ASP A 140 8.59 -8.17 -10.92
C ASP A 140 9.53 -9.36 -11.12
N LYS A 141 10.58 -9.44 -10.31
CA LYS A 141 11.53 -10.57 -10.32
C LYS A 141 12.23 -10.73 -8.98
N VAL A 142 12.61 -11.96 -8.66
CA VAL A 142 13.61 -12.27 -7.64
C VAL A 142 14.99 -12.08 -8.27
N ALA A 143 15.81 -11.20 -7.70
CA ALA A 143 17.13 -10.88 -8.25
C ALA A 143 18.23 -11.77 -7.68
N SER A 144 18.18 -12.07 -6.40
CA SER A 144 19.13 -12.96 -5.71
C SER A 144 18.58 -13.37 -4.33
N TRP A 145 19.16 -14.42 -3.77
CA TRP A 145 18.88 -14.84 -2.39
C TRP A 145 20.12 -15.50 -1.79
N THR A 146 20.16 -15.57 -0.46
CA THR A 146 21.18 -16.33 0.27
C THR A 146 20.76 -17.79 0.41
N GLU A 147 21.74 -18.70 0.50
CA GLU A 147 21.44 -20.07 0.94
C GLU A 147 20.81 -20.02 2.33
N PRO A 148 19.78 -20.85 2.60
CA PRO A 148 19.11 -20.87 3.89
C PRO A 148 20.08 -21.21 5.01
N GLU A 149 20.02 -20.43 6.10
CA GLU A 149 20.81 -20.72 7.29
C GLU A 149 20.41 -22.08 7.88
N PRO A 150 21.37 -22.96 8.20
CA PRO A 150 21.07 -24.31 8.67
C PRO A 150 20.25 -24.38 9.96
N THR A 151 20.37 -23.37 10.83
CA THR A 151 19.70 -23.35 12.15
C THR A 151 18.41 -22.54 12.13
N ALA A 152 18.43 -21.37 11.50
CA ALA A 152 17.29 -20.46 11.46
C ALA A 152 16.36 -20.73 10.28
N HIS A 153 16.81 -21.50 9.29
CA HIS A 153 16.07 -21.79 8.05
C HIS A 153 15.59 -20.51 7.33
N ARG A 154 16.44 -19.46 7.33
CA ARG A 154 16.13 -18.15 6.77
C ARG A 154 16.99 -17.87 5.55
N SER A 155 16.39 -17.17 4.61
CA SER A 155 17.03 -16.66 3.40
C SER A 155 16.71 -15.18 3.23
N ASP A 156 17.75 -14.37 2.97
CA ASP A 156 17.57 -12.97 2.59
C ASP A 156 17.42 -12.89 1.08
N VAL A 157 16.28 -12.36 0.66
CA VAL A 157 15.89 -12.30 -0.74
C VAL A 157 15.89 -10.86 -1.22
N THR A 158 16.56 -10.63 -2.35
CA THR A 158 16.54 -9.36 -3.07
C THR A 158 15.60 -9.46 -4.26
N TYR A 159 14.70 -8.52 -4.41
CA TYR A 159 13.70 -8.53 -5.48
C TYR A 159 13.39 -7.13 -5.98
N THR A 160 12.74 -7.04 -7.15
CA THR A 160 12.13 -5.81 -7.66
C THR A 160 10.61 -5.98 -7.75
N TYR A 161 9.91 -4.87 -7.75
CA TYR A 161 8.45 -4.84 -7.89
C TYR A 161 8.03 -3.98 -9.08
N LYS A 162 6.82 -4.19 -9.54
CA LYS A 162 6.11 -3.31 -10.48
C LYS A 162 4.78 -2.86 -9.90
N LEU A 163 4.27 -1.77 -10.41
CA LEU A 163 2.95 -1.27 -10.04
C LEU A 163 1.86 -1.99 -10.83
N GLU A 164 0.76 -2.29 -10.16
CA GLU A 164 -0.45 -2.87 -10.74
C GLU A 164 -1.67 -2.08 -10.25
N ASN A 165 -2.70 -1.99 -11.09
CA ASN A 165 -3.95 -1.30 -10.75
C ASN A 165 -3.74 0.15 -10.29
N VAL A 166 -2.83 0.87 -10.94
CA VAL A 166 -2.58 2.29 -10.65
C VAL A 166 -3.86 3.07 -10.91
N ALA A 167 -4.30 3.82 -9.90
CA ALA A 167 -5.49 4.65 -10.01
C ALA A 167 -5.27 5.80 -11.01
N PRO A 168 -6.20 6.05 -11.96
CA PRO A 168 -6.01 7.09 -12.97
C PRO A 168 -5.72 8.48 -12.40
N TRP A 169 -6.28 8.80 -11.26
CA TRP A 169 -6.06 10.08 -10.59
C TRP A 169 -4.63 10.24 -10.02
N ALA A 170 -3.89 9.14 -9.81
CA ALA A 170 -2.52 9.20 -9.33
C ALA A 170 -1.57 9.84 -10.37
N ASP A 171 -1.95 9.85 -11.65
CA ASP A 171 -1.20 10.52 -12.71
C ASP A 171 -1.41 12.04 -12.76
N ASP A 172 -2.36 12.58 -12.01
CA ASP A 172 -2.57 14.03 -11.96
C ASP A 172 -1.34 14.73 -11.40
N ARG A 173 -0.91 15.81 -12.08
CA ARG A 173 0.28 16.57 -11.71
C ARG A 173 0.20 17.17 -10.31
N ASP A 174 -0.99 17.59 -9.88
CA ASP A 174 -1.17 18.20 -8.56
C ASP A 174 -1.11 17.14 -7.47
N VAL A 175 -1.60 15.92 -7.75
CA VAL A 175 -1.44 14.77 -6.87
C VAL A 175 0.04 14.40 -6.73
N LYS A 176 0.77 14.24 -7.84
CA LYS A 176 2.21 13.92 -7.82
C LYS A 176 3.04 14.98 -7.11
N ARG A 177 2.63 16.25 -7.16
CA ARG A 177 3.28 17.33 -6.43
C ARG A 177 2.98 17.30 -4.93
N ALA A 178 1.73 17.04 -4.56
CA ALA A 178 1.29 17.04 -3.17
C ALA A 178 1.71 15.74 -2.42
N PHE A 179 1.95 14.66 -3.16
CA PHE A 179 2.27 13.33 -2.64
C PHE A 179 3.51 12.77 -3.32
N SER A 180 4.67 13.13 -2.80
CA SER A 180 5.97 12.75 -3.38
C SER A 180 6.18 11.23 -3.47
N GLU A 181 5.52 10.44 -2.61
CA GLU A 181 5.56 8.98 -2.63
C GLU A 181 4.98 8.40 -3.92
N VAL A 182 4.00 9.05 -4.55
CA VAL A 182 3.45 8.62 -5.84
C VAL A 182 4.53 8.68 -6.92
N THR A 183 5.25 9.81 -7.00
CA THR A 183 6.37 9.94 -7.94
C THR A 183 7.54 9.02 -7.60
N ALA A 184 7.80 8.81 -6.30
CA ALA A 184 8.87 7.91 -5.86
C ALA A 184 8.59 6.47 -6.29
N SER A 185 7.38 5.96 -6.04
CA SER A 185 7.01 4.59 -6.42
C SER A 185 7.02 4.36 -7.94
N ASP A 186 6.60 5.35 -8.74
CA ASP A 186 6.71 5.29 -10.21
C ASP A 186 8.16 5.10 -10.67
N ARG A 187 9.09 5.84 -10.04
CA ARG A 187 10.52 5.79 -10.37
C ARG A 187 11.20 4.51 -9.88
N GLU A 188 10.76 4.02 -8.73
CA GLU A 188 11.37 2.86 -8.07
C GLU A 188 10.91 1.53 -8.65
N ALA A 189 9.72 1.50 -9.26
CA ALA A 189 9.16 0.30 -9.86
C ALA A 189 10.06 -0.25 -10.96
N GLY A 190 10.46 -1.51 -10.84
CA GLY A 190 11.37 -2.21 -11.75
C GLY A 190 12.87 -1.91 -11.54
N GLU A 191 13.22 -0.83 -10.86
CA GLU A 191 14.59 -0.36 -10.71
C GLU A 191 15.15 -0.63 -9.30
N THR A 192 14.39 -0.29 -8.27
CA THR A 192 14.85 -0.39 -6.89
C THR A 192 14.82 -1.82 -6.38
N LYS A 193 15.95 -2.27 -5.88
CA LYS A 193 16.08 -3.57 -5.22
C LYS A 193 15.61 -3.47 -3.78
N LEU A 194 14.59 -4.23 -3.47
CA LEU A 194 14.07 -4.40 -2.12
C LEU A 194 14.61 -5.69 -1.49
N HIS A 195 14.63 -5.72 -0.17
CA HIS A 195 15.10 -6.85 0.61
C HIS A 195 14.00 -7.35 1.53
N ILE A 196 13.92 -8.65 1.69
CA ILE A 196 13.00 -9.33 2.58
C ILE A 196 13.67 -10.58 3.14
N THR A 197 13.45 -10.86 4.42
CA THR A 197 13.87 -12.12 5.01
C THR A 197 12.69 -13.08 5.01
N LEU A 198 12.88 -14.24 4.43
CA LEU A 198 11.92 -15.34 4.42
C LEU A 198 12.41 -16.48 5.30
N GLU A 199 11.49 -17.11 6.02
CA GLU A 199 11.73 -18.28 6.86
C GLU A 199 11.02 -19.48 6.26
N GLN A 200 11.73 -20.59 6.16
CA GLN A 200 11.21 -21.86 5.70
C GLN A 200 10.34 -22.49 6.80
N ARG A 201 9.10 -22.82 6.47
CA ARG A 201 8.17 -23.53 7.32
C ARG A 201 7.64 -24.77 6.62
N GLU A 202 6.84 -25.57 7.33
CA GLU A 202 6.29 -26.81 6.77
C GLU A 202 5.52 -26.60 5.46
N ASP A 203 4.77 -25.49 5.36
CA ASP A 203 3.93 -25.16 4.22
C ASP A 203 4.60 -24.30 3.14
N GLY A 204 5.90 -23.99 3.30
CA GLY A 204 6.65 -23.16 2.38
C GLY A 204 7.37 -22.00 3.05
N TRP A 205 7.69 -20.98 2.27
CA TRP A 205 8.39 -19.78 2.74
C TRP A 205 7.41 -18.72 3.22
N VAL A 206 7.72 -18.06 4.34
CA VAL A 206 6.93 -16.97 4.89
C VAL A 206 7.84 -15.82 5.29
N ARG A 207 7.34 -14.60 5.18
CA ARG A 207 8.05 -13.40 5.65
C ARG A 207 8.23 -13.45 7.16
N VAL A 208 9.43 -13.05 7.62
CA VAL A 208 9.71 -12.72 9.02
C VAL A 208 10.01 -11.23 9.11
N ASP A 209 9.38 -10.58 10.07
CA ASP A 209 9.56 -9.13 10.34
C ASP A 209 10.79 -8.91 11.21
#